data_c824647a56ee46a695b1a95ef8e64509
#
_entry.id   c824647a56ee46a695b1a95ef8e64509
#
_cell.length_a   1.000
_cell.length_b   1.000
_cell.length_c   1.000
_cell.angle_alpha   90.00
_cell.angle_beta   90.00
_cell.angle_gamma   90.00
#
_symmetry.space_group_name_H-M   'P 1'
#
loop_
_entity.id
_entity.type
_entity.pdbx_description
1 polymer ?
#
loop_
_entity_poly.entity_id
_entity_poly.type
_entity_poly.pdbx_seq_one_letter_code
_entity_poly.pdbx_strand_id
1 'polypeptide(L)'
;MIIIKSKREIELMKEPCKVTAELLDDLAGFIRPGISTMDISEFVEKRITGHGMTPTFKGYGGFPAAACVSVNEEVIHGIPNAARKLREGDIVSIDVGATYKGYNSDAARTYPVGVISADSHIIFIIPKRKKKVK
;
A
#
# COMPACT_ATOMS: atom_id res chain seq x y z
N MET A 1 -17.72 -22.69 -3.12
CA MET A 1 -16.92 -23.35 -4.20
C MET A 1 -15.56 -22.67 -4.26
N ILE A 2 -14.47 -23.42 -4.23
CA ILE A 2 -13.11 -22.87 -4.41
C ILE A 2 -12.82 -22.83 -5.91
N ILE A 3 -12.53 -21.64 -6.44
CA ILE A 3 -12.19 -21.43 -7.86
C ILE A 3 -10.67 -21.46 -8.02
N ILE A 4 -10.17 -22.47 -8.72
CA ILE A 4 -8.74 -22.59 -9.02
C ILE A 4 -8.43 -21.77 -10.26
N LYS A 5 -7.41 -20.91 -10.18
CA LYS A 5 -6.96 -20.08 -11.31
C LYS A 5 -6.14 -20.90 -12.29
N SER A 6 -6.41 -20.72 -13.58
CA SER A 6 -5.61 -21.27 -14.67
C SER A 6 -4.23 -20.58 -14.75
N LYS A 7 -3.28 -21.21 -15.47
CA LYS A 7 -1.95 -20.60 -15.72
C LYS A 7 -2.05 -19.21 -16.36
N ARG A 8 -2.98 -19.04 -17.33
CA ARG A 8 -3.21 -17.76 -18.00
C ARG A 8 -3.71 -16.69 -17.03
N GLU A 9 -4.63 -17.03 -16.13
CA GLU A 9 -5.15 -16.12 -15.11
C GLU A 9 -4.04 -15.71 -14.13
N ILE A 10 -3.19 -16.64 -13.72
CA ILE A 10 -2.04 -16.36 -12.85
C ILE A 10 -1.08 -15.36 -13.51
N GLU A 11 -0.79 -15.51 -14.80
CA GLU A 11 0.05 -14.54 -15.53
C GLU A 11 -0.59 -13.14 -15.57
N LEU A 12 -1.91 -13.04 -15.77
CA LEU A 12 -2.62 -11.77 -15.71
C LEU A 12 -2.60 -11.14 -14.30
N MET A 13 -2.66 -11.96 -13.25
CA MET A 13 -2.59 -11.50 -11.86
C MET A 13 -1.20 -10.96 -11.48
N LYS A 14 -0.13 -11.43 -12.13
CA LYS A 14 1.22 -10.95 -11.86
C LYS A 14 1.40 -9.47 -12.21
N GLU A 15 0.73 -8.97 -13.24
CA GLU A 15 0.87 -7.58 -13.67
C GLU A 15 0.46 -6.57 -12.58
N PRO A 16 -0.77 -6.62 -12.02
CA PRO A 16 -1.12 -5.71 -10.94
C PRO A 16 -0.30 -5.95 -9.67
N CYS A 17 0.12 -7.19 -9.38
CA CYS A 17 0.98 -7.48 -8.23
C CYS A 17 2.36 -6.83 -8.37
N LYS A 18 2.94 -6.81 -9.57
CA LYS A 18 4.20 -6.13 -9.83
C LYS A 18 4.07 -4.62 -9.61
N VAL A 19 3.05 -4.01 -10.19
CA VAL A 19 2.79 -2.57 -10.02
C VAL A 19 2.59 -2.21 -8.56
N THR A 20 1.84 -3.02 -7.81
CA THR A 20 1.62 -2.81 -6.38
C THR A 20 2.91 -2.94 -5.57
N ALA A 21 3.77 -3.91 -5.88
CA ALA A 21 5.05 -4.08 -5.20
C ALA A 21 6.00 -2.90 -5.46
N GLU A 22 6.14 -2.47 -6.71
CA GLU A 22 6.94 -1.30 -7.10
C GLU A 22 6.41 -0.01 -6.44
N LEU A 23 5.09 0.16 -6.40
CA LEU A 23 4.44 1.29 -5.74
C LEU A 23 4.77 1.34 -4.24
N LEU A 24 4.72 0.19 -3.55
CA LEU A 24 5.08 0.13 -2.14
C LEU A 24 6.58 0.43 -1.90
N ASP A 25 7.46 0.10 -2.83
CA ASP A 25 8.87 0.48 -2.74
C ASP A 25 9.06 2.00 -2.96
N ASP A 26 8.37 2.59 -3.94
CA ASP A 26 8.40 4.04 -4.21
C ASP A 26 7.87 4.88 -3.05
N LEU A 27 6.84 4.40 -2.33
CA LEU A 27 6.28 5.06 -1.17
C LEU A 27 7.31 5.26 -0.05
N ALA A 28 8.30 4.38 0.08
CA ALA A 28 9.37 4.54 1.07
C ALA A 28 10.17 5.84 0.89
N GLY A 29 10.34 6.29 -0.35
CA GLY A 29 10.99 7.57 -0.67
C GLY A 29 10.06 8.79 -0.64
N PHE A 30 8.76 8.56 -0.70
CA PHE A 30 7.75 9.62 -0.72
C PHE A 30 7.31 10.04 0.69
N ILE A 31 7.25 9.08 1.63
CA ILE A 31 6.76 9.30 2.99
C ILE A 31 7.76 10.14 3.78
N ARG A 32 7.28 11.27 4.33
CA ARG A 32 8.04 12.19 5.15
C ARG A 32 7.11 13.03 6.03
N PRO A 33 7.61 13.64 7.10
CA PRO A 33 6.82 14.59 7.90
C PRO A 33 6.26 15.72 7.03
N GLY A 34 5.04 16.14 7.33
CA GLY A 34 4.35 17.26 6.68
C GLY A 34 3.46 16.91 5.49
N ILE A 35 3.64 15.75 4.84
CA ILE A 35 2.67 15.32 3.82
C ILE A 35 1.36 14.86 4.48
N SER A 36 0.25 14.99 3.77
CA SER A 36 -1.03 14.50 4.26
C SER A 36 -1.28 13.04 3.86
N THR A 37 -2.18 12.40 4.56
CA THR A 37 -2.65 11.07 4.15
C THR A 37 -3.36 11.10 2.78
N MET A 38 -3.95 12.25 2.40
CA MET A 38 -4.51 12.47 1.07
C MET A 38 -3.42 12.52 -0.01
N ASP A 39 -2.29 13.21 0.23
CA ASP A 39 -1.17 13.26 -0.72
C ASP A 39 -0.66 11.85 -1.04
N ILE A 40 -0.67 10.94 -0.05
CA ILE A 40 -0.31 9.53 -0.25
C ILE A 40 -1.32 8.83 -1.16
N SER A 41 -2.62 9.02 -0.93
CA SER A 41 -3.66 8.41 -1.77
C SER A 41 -3.62 8.92 -3.21
N GLU A 42 -3.36 10.19 -3.41
CA GLU A 42 -3.20 10.81 -4.75
C GLU A 42 -1.96 10.27 -5.47
N PHE A 43 -0.85 10.11 -4.74
CA PHE A 43 0.35 9.48 -5.28
C PHE A 43 0.06 8.05 -5.75
N VAL A 44 -0.63 7.25 -4.92
CA VAL A 44 -1.04 5.87 -5.24
C VAL A 44 -1.92 5.85 -6.49
N GLU A 45 -2.94 6.72 -6.55
CA GLU A 45 -3.85 6.79 -7.70
C GLU A 45 -3.11 7.11 -8.99
N LYS A 46 -2.24 8.12 -8.96
CA LYS A 46 -1.44 8.54 -10.12
C LYS A 46 -0.52 7.41 -10.61
N ARG A 47 0.09 6.66 -9.71
CA ARG A 47 0.97 5.54 -10.08
C ARG A 47 0.18 4.39 -10.70
N ILE A 48 -0.93 3.98 -10.12
CA ILE A 48 -1.77 2.90 -10.64
C ILE A 48 -2.36 3.27 -12.00
N THR A 49 -2.93 4.46 -12.13
CA THR A 49 -3.54 4.93 -13.39
C THR A 49 -2.50 5.15 -14.49
N GLY A 50 -1.28 5.57 -14.13
CA GLY A 50 -0.15 5.70 -15.06
C GLY A 50 0.27 4.38 -15.70
N HIS A 51 -0.03 3.24 -15.08
CA HIS A 51 0.16 1.90 -15.65
C HIS A 51 -1.07 1.38 -16.42
N GLY A 52 -2.08 2.22 -16.67
CA GLY A 52 -3.33 1.81 -17.34
C GLY A 52 -4.20 0.88 -16.50
N MET A 53 -4.02 0.91 -15.18
CA MET A 53 -4.79 0.13 -14.22
C MET A 53 -5.73 1.03 -13.42
N THR A 54 -6.66 0.44 -12.66
CA THR A 54 -7.56 1.18 -11.77
C THR A 54 -7.30 0.84 -10.31
N PRO A 55 -7.35 1.83 -9.38
CA PRO A 55 -7.28 1.55 -7.94
C PRO A 55 -8.45 0.66 -7.53
N THR A 56 -8.16 -0.49 -6.93
CA THR A 56 -9.18 -1.49 -6.57
C THR A 56 -10.15 -0.97 -5.51
N PHE A 57 -9.65 -0.17 -4.57
CA PHE A 57 -10.44 0.24 -3.39
C PHE A 57 -11.35 1.42 -3.67
N LYS A 58 -10.98 2.32 -4.61
CA LYS A 58 -11.75 3.52 -4.90
C LYS A 58 -13.14 3.18 -5.45
N GLY A 59 -14.17 3.55 -4.69
CA GLY A 59 -15.57 3.26 -5.00
C GLY A 59 -16.07 1.90 -4.50
N TYR A 60 -15.19 0.99 -4.07
CA TYR A 60 -15.60 -0.29 -3.53
C TYR A 60 -16.26 -0.10 -2.16
N GLY A 61 -17.50 -0.56 -2.02
CA GLY A 61 -18.28 -0.36 -0.79
C GLY A 61 -18.43 1.12 -0.36
N GLY A 62 -18.27 2.06 -1.30
CA GLY A 62 -18.33 3.50 -1.02
C GLY A 62 -17.01 4.10 -0.49
N PHE A 63 -15.88 3.33 -0.50
CA PHE A 63 -14.59 3.85 -0.06
C PHE A 63 -14.10 4.97 -1.01
N PRO A 64 -13.76 6.18 -0.48
CA PRO A 64 -13.59 7.38 -1.31
C PRO A 64 -12.21 7.54 -1.97
N ALA A 65 -11.23 6.70 -1.66
CA ALA A 65 -9.83 6.93 -1.97
C ALA A 65 -9.14 5.75 -2.65
N ALA A 66 -7.95 5.96 -3.21
CA ALA A 66 -7.18 4.93 -3.91
C ALA A 66 -6.40 4.00 -2.97
N ALA A 67 -6.15 4.42 -1.72
CA ALA A 67 -5.45 3.66 -0.71
C ALA A 67 -6.10 3.84 0.65
N CYS A 68 -5.98 2.83 1.52
CA CYS A 68 -6.18 3.00 2.94
C CYS A 68 -4.87 3.52 3.56
N VAL A 69 -4.93 4.57 4.37
CA VAL A 69 -3.76 5.19 5.00
C VAL A 69 -4.04 5.32 6.50
N SER A 70 -3.51 4.38 7.27
CA SER A 70 -3.77 4.25 8.71
C SER A 70 -2.55 4.71 9.50
N VAL A 71 -2.72 5.69 10.39
CA VAL A 71 -1.63 6.33 11.14
C VAL A 71 -1.72 5.96 12.61
N ASN A 72 -0.60 5.46 13.17
CA ASN A 72 -0.45 5.12 14.59
C ASN A 72 -1.51 4.11 15.08
N GLU A 73 -2.46 4.55 15.92
CA GLU A 73 -3.53 3.74 16.50
C GLU A 73 -4.61 3.26 15.51
N GLU A 74 -4.64 3.82 14.32
CA GLU A 74 -5.54 3.36 13.26
C GLU A 74 -5.08 2.01 12.73
N VAL A 75 -5.82 0.95 13.02
CA VAL A 75 -5.40 -0.42 12.70
C VAL A 75 -5.48 -0.69 11.18
N ILE A 76 -6.65 -0.43 10.58
CA ILE A 76 -6.93 -0.62 9.13
C ILE A 76 -7.95 0.41 8.64
N HIS A 77 -8.08 0.50 7.32
CA HIS A 77 -9.11 1.28 6.61
C HIS A 77 -9.09 2.78 6.92
N GLY A 78 -7.93 3.34 7.29
CA GLY A 78 -7.79 4.79 7.45
C GLY A 78 -8.18 5.51 6.17
N ILE A 79 -9.17 6.43 6.28
CA ILE A 79 -9.64 7.22 5.15
C ILE A 79 -8.70 8.41 4.96
N PRO A 80 -8.05 8.55 3.80
CA PRO A 80 -7.17 9.68 3.51
C PRO A 80 -7.86 11.04 3.69
N ASN A 81 -7.13 11.97 4.33
CA ASN A 81 -7.63 13.30 4.65
C ASN A 81 -6.52 14.35 4.46
N ALA A 82 -6.81 15.44 3.77
CA ALA A 82 -5.85 16.52 3.51
C ALA A 82 -5.41 17.27 4.79
N ALA A 83 -6.25 17.28 5.83
CA ALA A 83 -5.93 17.88 7.12
C ALA A 83 -5.05 16.98 8.02
N ARG A 84 -5.03 15.65 7.78
CA ARG A 84 -4.20 14.72 8.55
C ARG A 84 -2.77 14.71 7.99
N LYS A 85 -1.89 15.53 8.57
CA LYS A 85 -0.47 15.59 8.22
C LYS A 85 0.33 14.60 9.04
N LEU A 86 1.25 13.87 8.38
CA LEU A 86 2.22 13.01 9.05
C LEU A 86 3.23 13.85 9.86
N ARG A 87 3.62 13.34 11.02
CA ARG A 87 4.56 13.97 11.94
C ARG A 87 5.78 13.08 12.13
N GLU A 88 6.87 13.69 12.52
CA GLU A 88 8.07 12.97 12.97
C GLU A 88 7.70 11.98 14.08
N GLY A 89 8.13 10.74 13.95
CA GLY A 89 7.85 9.66 14.91
C GLY A 89 6.57 8.87 14.65
N ASP A 90 5.71 9.28 13.70
CA ASP A 90 4.55 8.49 13.30
C ASP A 90 4.99 7.18 12.63
N ILE A 91 4.11 6.19 12.69
CA ILE A 91 4.12 5.03 11.79
C ILE A 91 2.88 5.09 10.91
N VAL A 92 3.01 4.75 9.64
CA VAL A 92 1.89 4.77 8.71
C VAL A 92 1.81 3.47 7.95
N SER A 93 0.65 2.80 8.02
CA SER A 93 0.33 1.60 7.26
C SER A 93 -0.47 1.99 6.03
N ILE A 94 0.03 1.58 4.87
CA ILE A 94 -0.59 1.89 3.58
C ILE A 94 -0.99 0.58 2.93
N ASP A 95 -2.26 0.46 2.61
CA ASP A 95 -2.86 -0.69 1.94
C ASP A 95 -3.35 -0.25 0.56
N VAL A 96 -2.93 -0.98 -0.47
CA VAL A 96 -3.14 -0.63 -1.87
C VAL A 96 -3.53 -1.84 -2.70
N GLY A 97 -4.36 -1.61 -3.70
CA GLY A 97 -4.74 -2.62 -4.68
C GLY A 97 -4.88 -2.03 -6.07
N ALA A 98 -4.47 -2.79 -7.07
CA ALA A 98 -4.63 -2.42 -8.48
C ALA A 98 -5.43 -3.48 -9.22
N THR A 99 -6.33 -3.03 -10.09
CA THR A 99 -7.16 -3.90 -10.94
C THR A 99 -6.68 -3.82 -12.38
N TYR A 100 -6.40 -4.97 -12.96
CA TYR A 100 -6.00 -5.13 -14.36
C TYR A 100 -6.76 -6.27 -15.02
N LYS A 101 -7.49 -5.98 -16.10
CA LYS A 101 -8.28 -6.98 -16.86
C LYS A 101 -9.16 -7.87 -15.98
N GLY A 102 -9.76 -7.30 -14.93
CA GLY A 102 -10.64 -8.01 -14.01
C GLY A 102 -9.93 -8.80 -12.89
N TYR A 103 -8.60 -8.71 -12.78
CA TYR A 103 -7.81 -9.32 -11.71
C TYR A 103 -7.25 -8.25 -10.79
N ASN A 104 -7.25 -8.51 -9.50
CA ASN A 104 -6.84 -7.58 -8.47
C ASN A 104 -5.54 -8.01 -7.79
N SER A 105 -4.69 -7.03 -7.47
CA SER A 105 -3.67 -7.17 -6.42
C SER A 105 -4.17 -6.57 -5.13
N ASP A 106 -3.54 -6.97 -4.04
CA ASP A 106 -3.80 -6.45 -2.70
C ASP A 106 -2.53 -6.64 -1.85
N ALA A 107 -2.00 -5.55 -1.31
CA ALA A 107 -0.81 -5.59 -0.46
C ALA A 107 -0.71 -4.36 0.42
N ALA A 108 -0.17 -4.54 1.62
CA ALA A 108 0.05 -3.48 2.58
C ALA A 108 1.49 -3.45 3.09
N ARG A 109 1.94 -2.26 3.49
CA ARG A 109 3.24 -2.07 4.15
C ARG A 109 3.15 -0.93 5.14
N THR A 110 3.86 -1.07 6.27
CA THR A 110 4.00 -0.02 7.27
C THR A 110 5.35 0.69 7.08
N TYR A 111 5.36 2.02 7.23
CA TYR A 111 6.54 2.86 7.06
C TYR A 111 6.75 3.73 8.30
N PRO A 112 8.02 3.97 8.69
CA PRO A 112 8.35 5.00 9.66
C PRO A 112 8.25 6.39 9.01
N VAL A 113 7.85 7.37 9.79
CA VAL A 113 7.85 8.79 9.39
C VAL A 113 8.98 9.48 10.12
N GLY A 114 10.11 9.69 9.44
CA GLY A 114 11.32 10.20 10.06
C GLY A 114 11.91 9.26 11.12
N VAL A 115 12.36 9.78 12.24
CA VAL A 115 12.93 9.00 13.36
C VAL A 115 11.80 8.51 14.26
N ILE A 116 11.65 7.20 14.38
CA ILE A 116 10.64 6.55 15.23
C ILE A 116 11.24 6.06 16.57
N SER A 117 10.38 5.82 17.56
CA SER A 117 10.80 5.30 18.87
C SER A 117 11.34 3.87 18.77
N ALA A 118 12.12 3.44 19.79
CA ALA A 118 12.62 2.07 19.88
C ALA A 118 11.49 1.03 19.90
N ASP A 119 10.38 1.31 20.58
CA ASP A 119 9.22 0.43 20.63
C ASP A 119 8.56 0.28 19.26
N SER A 120 8.49 1.35 18.48
CA SER A 120 7.98 1.32 17.12
C SER A 120 8.87 0.54 16.17
N HIS A 121 10.18 0.46 16.42
CA HIS A 121 11.10 -0.35 15.61
C HIS A 121 10.78 -1.85 15.65
N ILE A 122 10.15 -2.35 16.69
CA ILE A 122 9.76 -3.76 16.82
C ILE A 122 8.83 -4.18 15.68
N ILE A 123 7.95 -3.28 15.22
CA ILE A 123 7.03 -3.52 14.11
C ILE A 123 7.77 -3.82 12.80
N PHE A 124 8.98 -3.26 12.64
CA PHE A 124 9.80 -3.40 11.43
C PHE A 124 10.81 -4.56 11.49
N ILE A 125 10.91 -5.28 12.61
CA ILE A 125 11.72 -6.48 12.72
C ILE A 125 10.97 -7.64 12.04
N ILE A 126 10.92 -7.59 10.71
CA ILE A 126 10.54 -8.75 9.92
C ILE A 126 11.77 -9.68 9.91
N PRO A 127 11.69 -10.93 10.37
CA PRO A 127 12.78 -11.88 10.22
C PRO A 127 13.11 -11.98 8.74
N LYS A 128 14.28 -11.49 8.32
CA LYS A 128 14.77 -11.72 6.95
C LYS A 128 14.75 -13.23 6.72
N ARG A 129 13.81 -13.71 5.93
CA ARG A 129 13.77 -15.09 5.49
C ARG A 129 15.13 -15.40 4.86
N LYS A 130 15.98 -16.17 5.54
CA LYS A 130 17.24 -16.63 4.96
C LYS A 130 16.89 -17.33 3.66
N LYS A 131 17.28 -16.76 2.51
CA LYS A 131 17.22 -17.47 1.23
C LYS A 131 18.03 -18.74 1.45
N LYS A 132 17.39 -19.91 1.46
CA LYS A 132 18.10 -21.16 1.30
C LYS A 132 18.70 -21.11 -0.10
N VAL A 133 20.01 -20.84 -0.17
CA VAL A 133 20.79 -21.09 -1.37
C VAL A 133 20.85 -22.61 -1.50
N LYS A 134 20.23 -23.15 -2.55
CA LYS A 134 20.47 -24.52 -3.02
C LYS A 134 21.56 -24.47 -4.04
#